data_a9cc3ffbac95426894a95971daea07f6
#
_entry.id   a9cc3ffbac95426894a95971daea07f6
#
_cell.length_a   1.000
_cell.length_b   1.000
_cell.length_c   1.000
_cell.angle_alpha   90.00
_cell.angle_beta   90.00
_cell.angle_gamma   90.00
#
_symmetry.space_group_name_H-M   'P 1'
#
loop_
_entity.id
_entity.type
_entity.pdbx_description
1 polymer ?
#
loop_
_entity_poly.entity_id
_entity_poly.type
_entity_poly.pdbx_seq_one_letter_code
_entity_poly.pdbx_strand_id
1 'polypeptide(L)'
;MPKLTQVKETKRGRYALFFDGEFAFSLDEDTFAMAGLHTGDELEEWQIHDLQTKSDTRKAVDKAMDLLALRDHAAGELYQKLCRSFDPHSAAAAVAKMHVYGRSGI
;
A
#
# COMPACT_ATOMS: atom_id res chain seq x y z
N MET A 1 13.62 -10.88 16.58
CA MET A 1 13.09 -9.85 15.68
C MET A 1 13.26 -10.33 14.23
N PRO A 2 12.24 -10.16 13.38
CA PRO A 2 12.38 -10.50 11.97
C PRO A 2 13.50 -9.70 11.31
N LYS A 3 14.24 -10.35 10.45
CA LYS A 3 15.37 -9.74 9.76
C LYS A 3 15.10 -9.68 8.26
N LEU A 4 15.32 -8.51 7.67
CA LEU A 4 15.18 -8.33 6.23
C LEU A 4 16.33 -9.06 5.53
N THR A 5 16.04 -10.20 4.94
CA THR A 5 17.06 -11.07 4.35
C THR A 5 17.27 -10.81 2.87
N GLN A 6 16.26 -10.31 2.17
CA GLN A 6 16.35 -10.04 0.75
C GLN A 6 15.38 -8.95 0.33
N VAL A 7 15.82 -8.12 -0.61
CA VAL A 7 14.98 -7.13 -1.29
C VAL A 7 15.11 -7.40 -2.78
N LYS A 8 13.99 -7.62 -3.45
CA LYS A 8 13.98 -7.94 -4.88
C LYS A 8 13.15 -6.91 -5.64
N GLU A 9 13.76 -6.24 -6.60
CA GLU A 9 13.04 -5.31 -7.46
C GLU A 9 12.16 -6.08 -8.45
N THR A 10 10.91 -5.66 -8.57
CA THR A 10 9.96 -6.26 -9.51
C THR A 10 9.79 -5.38 -10.73
N LYS A 11 9.13 -5.90 -11.76
CA LYS A 11 8.99 -5.24 -13.07
C LYS A 11 8.29 -3.88 -13.03
N ARG A 12 7.55 -3.55 -11.96
CA ARG A 12 6.80 -2.31 -11.88
C ARG A 12 7.40 -1.28 -10.94
N GLY A 13 8.69 -1.39 -10.67
CA GLY A 13 9.35 -0.48 -9.73
C GLY A 13 8.93 -0.72 -8.29
N ARG A 14 8.46 -1.92 -7.98
CA ARG A 14 8.14 -2.32 -6.63
C ARG A 14 9.27 -3.16 -6.07
N TYR A 15 9.36 -3.18 -4.75
CA TYR A 15 10.41 -3.93 -4.06
C TYR A 15 9.75 -4.99 -3.17
N ALA A 16 9.97 -6.25 -3.50
CA ALA A 16 9.50 -7.37 -2.68
C ALA A 16 10.44 -7.55 -1.50
N LEU A 17 9.88 -7.60 -0.31
CA LEU A 17 10.65 -7.74 0.92
C LEU A 17 10.54 -9.16 1.46
N PHE A 18 11.67 -9.73 1.83
CA PHE A 18 11.75 -11.08 2.39
C PHE A 18 12.30 -10.98 3.81
N PHE A 19 11.55 -11.48 4.77
CA PHE A 19 11.97 -11.54 6.17
C PHE A 19 12.21 -12.99 6.55
N ASP A 20 13.39 -13.24 7.10
CA ASP A 20 13.81 -14.60 7.50
C ASP A 20 13.70 -15.61 6.36
N GLY A 21 13.96 -15.14 5.13
CA GLY A 21 13.92 -15.99 3.95
C GLY A 21 12.55 -16.17 3.33
N GLU A 22 11.50 -15.61 3.91
CA GLU A 22 10.14 -15.74 3.42
C GLU A 22 9.61 -14.43 2.88
N PHE A 23 8.88 -14.50 1.77
CA PHE A 23 8.23 -13.33 1.20
C PHE A 23 7.18 -12.77 2.19
N ALA A 24 7.26 -11.48 2.46
CA ALA A 24 6.31 -10.82 3.35
C ALA A 24 5.32 -9.95 2.56
N PHE A 25 5.83 -8.93 1.87
CA PHE A 25 5.00 -8.02 1.09
C PHE A 25 5.91 -7.18 0.18
N SER A 26 5.30 -6.39 -0.70
CA SER A 26 6.07 -5.48 -1.57
C SER A 26 5.73 -4.03 -1.25
N LEU A 27 6.70 -3.15 -1.46
CA LEU A 27 6.53 -1.71 -1.31
C LEU A 27 6.73 -1.03 -2.67
N ASP A 28 6.05 0.09 -2.87
CA ASP A 28 6.35 0.94 -4.00
C ASP A 28 7.70 1.65 -3.77
N GLU A 29 8.28 2.17 -4.84
CA GLU A 29 9.59 2.79 -4.80
C GLU A 29 9.66 3.93 -3.78
N ASP A 30 8.65 4.79 -3.76
CA ASP A 30 8.63 5.94 -2.86
C ASP A 30 8.60 5.50 -1.40
N THR A 31 7.73 4.56 -1.05
CA THR A 31 7.62 4.05 0.32
C THR A 31 8.89 3.34 0.74
N PHE A 32 9.47 2.55 -0.17
CA PHE A 32 10.72 1.85 0.10
C PHE A 32 11.86 2.83 0.36
N ALA A 33 11.98 3.86 -0.46
CA ALA A 33 13.00 4.88 -0.30
C ALA A 33 12.84 5.64 1.02
N MET A 34 11.62 6.01 1.36
CA MET A 34 11.34 6.72 2.61
C MET A 34 11.61 5.87 3.85
N ALA A 35 11.42 4.58 3.74
CA ALA A 35 11.65 3.67 4.86
C ALA A 35 13.13 3.46 5.16
N GLY A 36 14.00 3.69 4.15
CA GLY A 36 15.44 3.56 4.33
C GLY A 36 15.89 2.16 4.69
N LEU A 37 15.24 1.15 4.15
CA LEU A 37 15.52 -0.23 4.49
C LEU A 37 16.75 -0.77 3.75
N HIS A 38 17.50 -1.62 4.45
CA HIS A 38 18.66 -2.29 3.89
C HIS A 38 18.63 -3.77 4.27
N THR A 39 19.15 -4.61 3.39
CA THR A 39 19.29 -6.03 3.68
C THR A 39 20.15 -6.22 4.94
N GLY A 40 19.66 -7.01 5.86
CA GLY A 40 20.30 -7.22 7.15
C GLY A 40 19.66 -6.44 8.29
N ASP A 41 18.77 -5.50 7.99
CA ASP A 41 18.07 -4.75 9.03
C ASP A 41 17.11 -5.64 9.80
N GLU A 42 17.09 -5.44 11.12
CA GLU A 42 16.12 -6.11 11.97
C GLU A 42 15.00 -5.13 12.28
N LEU A 43 13.75 -5.60 12.11
CA LEU A 43 12.57 -4.78 12.31
C LEU A 43 11.67 -5.42 13.35
N GLU A 44 11.05 -4.59 14.17
CA GLU A 44 10.03 -5.07 15.10
C GLU A 44 8.73 -5.34 14.36
N GLU A 45 7.89 -6.19 14.93
CA GLU A 45 6.63 -6.56 14.29
C GLU A 45 5.75 -5.35 13.98
N TRP A 46 5.71 -4.37 14.88
CA TRP A 46 4.90 -3.17 14.64
C TRP A 46 5.44 -2.34 13.45
N GLN A 47 6.77 -2.34 13.24
CA GLN A 47 7.36 -1.65 12.10
C GLN A 47 6.99 -2.34 10.80
N ILE A 48 7.03 -3.67 10.78
CA ILE A 48 6.64 -4.46 9.61
C ILE A 48 5.16 -4.26 9.31
N HIS A 49 4.33 -4.29 10.33
CA HIS A 49 2.89 -4.06 10.18
C HIS A 49 2.60 -2.66 9.63
N ASP A 50 3.30 -1.65 10.13
CA ASP A 50 3.15 -0.28 9.65
C ASP A 50 3.51 -0.15 8.17
N LEU A 51 4.62 -0.77 7.75
CA LEU A 51 5.03 -0.76 6.35
C LEU A 51 4.03 -1.49 5.47
N GLN A 52 3.51 -2.62 5.94
CA GLN A 52 2.50 -3.39 5.21
C GLN A 52 1.21 -2.58 5.05
N THR A 53 0.81 -1.88 6.11
CA THR A 53 -0.38 -1.02 6.05
C THR A 53 -0.21 0.10 5.04
N LYS A 54 0.98 0.72 4.99
CA LYS A 54 1.27 1.75 3.99
C LYS A 54 1.21 1.19 2.57
N SER A 55 1.76 -0.01 2.37
CA SER A 55 1.69 -0.68 1.07
C SER A 55 0.25 -0.97 0.66
N ASP A 56 -0.55 -1.51 1.58
CA ASP A 56 -1.95 -1.84 1.30
C ASP A 56 -2.75 -0.57 1.00
N THR A 57 -2.53 0.51 1.74
CA THR A 57 -3.19 1.79 1.50
C THR A 57 -2.84 2.32 0.12
N ARG A 58 -1.56 2.24 -0.27
CA ARG A 58 -1.13 2.70 -1.60
C ARG A 58 -1.81 1.89 -2.70
N LYS A 59 -1.88 0.57 -2.55
CA LYS A 59 -2.56 -0.29 -3.51
C LYS A 59 -4.04 0.05 -3.59
N ALA A 60 -4.68 0.31 -2.45
CA ALA A 60 -6.09 0.70 -2.41
C ALA A 60 -6.31 2.05 -3.09
N VAL A 61 -5.42 3.02 -2.90
CA VAL A 61 -5.49 4.31 -3.58
C VAL A 61 -5.37 4.14 -5.09
N ASP A 62 -4.42 3.33 -5.54
CA ASP A 62 -4.24 3.06 -6.97
C ASP A 62 -5.48 2.41 -7.57
N LYS A 63 -6.08 1.46 -6.86
CA LYS A 63 -7.33 0.83 -7.30
C LYS A 63 -8.49 1.82 -7.34
N ALA A 64 -8.58 2.71 -6.36
CA ALA A 64 -9.60 3.75 -6.32
C ALA A 64 -9.47 4.67 -7.52
N MET A 65 -8.25 5.07 -7.87
CA MET A 65 -8.00 5.88 -9.06
C MET A 65 -8.47 5.19 -10.33
N ASP A 66 -8.18 3.89 -10.46
CA ASP A 66 -8.64 3.11 -11.61
C ASP A 66 -10.15 3.06 -11.71
N LEU A 67 -10.83 2.84 -10.58
CA LEU A 67 -12.29 2.80 -10.55
C LEU A 67 -12.90 4.14 -10.92
N LEU A 68 -12.35 5.24 -10.39
CA LEU A 68 -12.84 6.59 -10.69
C LEU A 68 -12.55 7.00 -12.14
N ALA A 69 -11.50 6.45 -12.74
CA ALA A 69 -11.19 6.70 -14.15
C ALA A 69 -12.24 6.08 -15.07
N LEU A 70 -12.91 5.00 -14.63
CA LEU A 70 -13.97 4.35 -15.42
C LEU A 70 -15.28 5.11 -15.34
N ARG A 71 -15.64 5.58 -14.15
CA ARG A 71 -16.82 6.42 -13.93
C ARG A 71 -16.79 6.99 -12.50
N ASP A 72 -17.61 7.99 -12.27
CA ASP A 72 -17.74 8.56 -10.94
C ASP A 72 -18.40 7.56 -9.99
N HIS A 73 -17.90 7.52 -8.77
CA HIS A 73 -18.42 6.69 -7.70
C HIS A 73 -18.73 7.55 -6.48
N ALA A 74 -19.84 7.26 -5.82
CA ALA A 74 -20.10 7.82 -4.49
C ALA A 74 -19.09 7.22 -3.50
N ALA A 75 -18.74 7.96 -2.45
CA ALA A 75 -17.75 7.50 -1.48
C ALA A 75 -18.11 6.14 -0.89
N GLY A 76 -19.38 5.90 -0.54
CA GLY A 76 -19.83 4.63 0.00
C GLY A 76 -19.70 3.48 -1.00
N GLU A 77 -20.01 3.73 -2.27
CA GLU A 77 -19.85 2.73 -3.33
C GLU A 77 -18.40 2.38 -3.54
N LEU A 78 -17.52 3.39 -3.59
CA LEU A 78 -16.10 3.20 -3.74
C LEU A 78 -15.53 2.39 -2.57
N TYR A 79 -15.93 2.74 -1.35
CA TYR A 79 -15.51 2.02 -0.15
C TYR A 79 -15.91 0.54 -0.23
N GLN A 80 -17.16 0.25 -0.60
CA GLN A 80 -17.62 -1.12 -0.70
C GLN A 80 -16.87 -1.92 -1.74
N LYS A 81 -16.56 -1.32 -2.89
CA LYS A 81 -15.78 -1.99 -3.93
C LYS A 81 -14.36 -2.26 -3.47
N LEU A 82 -13.76 -1.32 -2.77
CA LEU A 82 -12.41 -1.51 -2.25
C LEU A 82 -12.35 -2.58 -1.16
N CYS A 83 -13.40 -2.70 -0.35
CA CYS A 83 -13.45 -3.72 0.70
C CYS A 83 -13.48 -5.15 0.16
N ARG A 84 -13.74 -5.34 -1.13
CA ARG A 84 -13.69 -6.67 -1.75
C ARG A 84 -12.26 -7.17 -1.90
N SER A 85 -11.29 -6.26 -2.02
CA SER A 85 -9.89 -6.61 -2.26
C SER A 85 -8.97 -6.18 -1.13
N PHE A 86 -9.39 -5.26 -0.31
CA PHE A 86 -8.57 -4.67 0.77
C PHE A 86 -9.32 -4.71 2.09
N ASP A 87 -8.57 -4.61 3.18
CA ASP A 87 -9.19 -4.52 4.49
C ASP A 87 -9.92 -3.18 4.66
N PRO A 88 -10.88 -3.09 5.59
CA PRO A 88 -11.66 -1.86 5.78
C PRO A 88 -10.79 -0.63 6.09
N HIS A 89 -9.69 -0.80 6.83
CA HIS A 89 -8.82 0.30 7.17
C HIS A 89 -8.16 0.91 5.92
N SER A 90 -7.61 0.06 5.06
CA SER A 90 -6.98 0.51 3.82
C SER A 90 -7.99 1.12 2.86
N ALA A 91 -9.19 0.51 2.77
CA ALA A 91 -10.27 1.02 1.93
C ALA A 91 -10.72 2.42 2.41
N ALA A 92 -10.91 2.60 3.71
CA ALA A 92 -11.31 3.88 4.27
C ALA A 92 -10.24 4.96 4.03
N ALA A 93 -8.97 4.61 4.21
CA ALA A 93 -7.87 5.54 3.97
C ALA A 93 -7.81 5.96 2.50
N ALA A 94 -8.03 5.03 1.58
CA ALA A 94 -8.04 5.33 0.15
C ALA A 94 -9.20 6.24 -0.23
N VAL A 95 -10.38 5.98 0.30
CA VAL A 95 -11.56 6.83 0.04
C VAL A 95 -11.34 8.24 0.58
N ALA A 96 -10.76 8.36 1.77
CA ALA A 96 -10.46 9.67 2.36
C ALA A 96 -9.50 10.46 1.47
N LYS A 97 -8.46 9.81 0.93
CA LYS A 97 -7.52 10.46 0.02
C LYS A 97 -8.19 10.88 -1.28
N MET A 98 -9.03 10.02 -1.85
CA MET A 98 -9.74 10.32 -3.08
C MET A 98 -10.74 11.47 -2.89
N HIS A 99 -11.36 11.54 -1.72
CA HIS A 99 -12.27 12.64 -1.40
C HIS A 99 -11.55 13.98 -1.43
N VAL A 100 -10.33 14.04 -0.87
CA VAL A 100 -9.51 15.25 -0.92
C VAL A 100 -9.15 15.61 -2.36
N TYR A 101 -8.69 14.64 -3.15
CA TYR A 101 -8.33 14.87 -4.55
C TYR A 101 -9.56 15.24 -5.39
N GLY A 102 -10.69 14.59 -5.15
CA GLY A 102 -11.92 14.88 -5.87
C GLY A 102 -12.41 16.31 -5.68
N ARG A 103 -12.21 16.85 -4.50
CA ARG A 103 -12.60 18.23 -4.20
C ARG A 103 -11.79 19.24 -5.01
N SER A 104 -10.54 18.95 -5.28
CA SER A 104 -9.69 19.86 -6.04
C SER A 104 -10.05 19.85 -7.53
N GLY A 105 -10.78 18.85 -8.00
CA GLY A 105 -11.23 18.75 -9.37
C GLY A 105 -12.60 19.38 -9.63
N ILE A 106 -13.18 19.97 -8.63
CA ILE A 106 -14.54 20.56 -8.74
C ILE A 106 -14.44 22.07 -8.98
#